data_583a37545d3c30d27a51a2632a0d76ce
#
_entry.id   583a37545d3c30d27a51a2632a0d76ce
#
_cell.length_a   1.000
_cell.length_b   1.000
_cell.length_c   1.000
_cell.angle_alpha   90.00
_cell.angle_beta   90.00
_cell.angle_gamma   90.00
#
_symmetry.space_group_name_H-M   'P 1'
#
loop_
_entity.id
_entity.type
_entity.pdbx_description
1 polymer ?
#
loop_
_entity_poly.entity_id
_entity_poly.type
_entity_poly.pdbx_seq_one_letter_code
_entity_poly.pdbx_strand_id
1 'polypeptide(L)'
;MSQYLKESAVDLFITYKFVRLLTTQWNKTEAFDAGVIDDKGKLLVKTSAQSSAQKKTYTVFHKLVFNIKRILEKVPFGKSRIASYAAALYLLKEETGMEEADILKVLEDLGHNTSIDLNEEFKELQEGQYILNHEGYKGTIVNLNSIVPAGNFAGVPIYKTQENIFISVNNIL
;
A
#
# COMPACT_ATOMS: atom_id res chain seq x y z
N MET A 1 26.35 16.87 -12.03
CA MET A 1 25.57 17.58 -10.99
C MET A 1 24.06 17.57 -11.22
N SER A 2 23.59 17.42 -12.45
CA SER A 2 22.15 17.51 -12.73
C SER A 2 21.33 16.25 -12.41
N GLN A 3 21.92 15.05 -12.51
CA GLN A 3 21.16 13.80 -12.36
C GLN A 3 20.88 13.47 -10.89
N TYR A 4 21.86 13.59 -10.01
CA TYR A 4 21.67 13.37 -8.56
C TYR A 4 20.73 14.40 -7.93
N LEU A 5 20.78 15.66 -8.35
CA LEU A 5 19.88 16.69 -7.85
C LEU A 5 18.45 16.54 -8.37
N LYS A 6 18.27 15.99 -9.58
CA LYS A 6 16.95 15.70 -10.13
C LYS A 6 16.31 14.50 -9.46
N GLU A 7 17.06 13.44 -9.21
CA GLU A 7 16.57 12.25 -8.49
C GLU A 7 16.16 12.61 -7.07
N SER A 8 16.98 13.34 -6.30
CA SER A 8 16.62 13.76 -4.95
C SER A 8 15.42 14.71 -4.89
N ALA A 9 15.23 15.59 -5.88
CA ALA A 9 14.06 16.48 -5.94
C ALA A 9 12.77 15.72 -6.29
N VAL A 10 12.84 14.73 -7.19
CA VAL A 10 11.71 13.84 -7.51
C VAL A 10 11.35 12.99 -6.31
N ASP A 11 12.33 12.43 -5.62
CA ASP A 11 12.13 11.62 -4.42
C ASP A 11 11.47 12.42 -3.29
N LEU A 12 11.93 13.64 -3.04
CA LEU A 12 11.33 14.56 -2.08
C LEU A 12 9.89 14.93 -2.44
N PHE A 13 9.61 15.15 -3.72
CA PHE A 13 8.26 15.48 -4.19
C PHE A 13 7.30 14.31 -4.01
N ILE A 14 7.70 13.09 -4.36
CA ILE A 14 6.89 11.87 -4.17
C ILE A 14 6.66 11.62 -2.69
N THR A 15 7.70 11.73 -1.86
CA THR A 15 7.61 11.57 -0.41
C THR A 15 6.65 12.60 0.20
N TYR A 16 6.74 13.85 -0.23
CA TYR A 16 5.82 14.90 0.21
C TYR A 16 4.36 14.59 -0.17
N LYS A 17 4.11 14.14 -1.40
CA LYS A 17 2.75 13.73 -1.82
C LYS A 17 2.24 12.54 -1.01
N PHE A 18 3.09 11.58 -0.70
CA PHE A 18 2.76 10.43 0.13
C PHE A 18 2.32 10.87 1.53
N VAL A 19 3.13 11.68 2.20
CA VAL A 19 2.80 12.23 3.53
C VAL A 19 1.49 13.01 3.48
N ARG A 20 1.34 13.89 2.50
CA ARG A 20 0.15 14.73 2.35
C ARG A 20 -1.11 13.90 2.20
N LEU A 21 -1.10 12.88 1.34
CA LEU A 21 -2.27 12.01 1.13
C LEU A 21 -2.59 11.17 2.37
N LEU A 22 -1.58 10.70 3.10
CA LEU A 22 -1.80 9.94 4.33
C LEU A 22 -2.41 10.79 5.44
N THR A 23 -2.06 12.06 5.52
CA THR A 23 -2.45 12.96 6.62
C THR A 23 -3.68 13.81 6.32
N THR A 24 -4.07 13.95 5.06
CA THR A 24 -5.25 14.72 4.66
C THR A 24 -6.52 13.94 4.99
N GLN A 25 -7.47 14.57 5.66
CA GLN A 25 -8.79 13.98 5.92
C GLN A 25 -9.49 13.64 4.61
N TRP A 26 -10.25 12.55 4.60
CA TRP A 26 -10.94 12.06 3.40
C TRP A 26 -11.79 13.13 2.70
N ASN A 27 -12.57 13.89 3.48
CA ASN A 27 -13.42 14.97 2.99
C ASN A 27 -12.67 16.26 2.59
N LYS A 28 -11.34 16.26 2.68
CA LYS A 28 -10.46 17.36 2.24
C LYS A 28 -9.61 16.97 1.03
N THR A 29 -9.82 15.80 0.48
CA THR A 29 -9.07 15.32 -0.69
C THR A 29 -9.74 15.80 -1.99
N GLU A 30 -8.93 15.98 -3.02
CA GLU A 30 -9.44 16.30 -4.38
C GLU A 30 -10.37 15.21 -4.93
N ALA A 31 -10.11 13.94 -4.56
CA ALA A 31 -10.95 12.81 -4.94
C ALA A 31 -12.35 12.88 -4.31
N PHE A 32 -12.47 13.39 -3.10
CA PHE A 32 -13.76 13.66 -2.46
C PHE A 32 -14.49 14.81 -3.16
N ASP A 33 -13.80 15.91 -3.41
CA ASP A 33 -14.37 17.08 -4.10
C ASP A 33 -14.87 16.73 -5.51
N ALA A 34 -14.18 15.82 -6.19
CA ALA A 34 -14.56 15.30 -7.50
C ALA A 34 -15.68 14.24 -7.46
N GLY A 35 -16.14 13.84 -6.28
CA GLY A 35 -17.18 12.83 -6.10
C GLY A 35 -16.73 11.39 -6.37
N VAL A 36 -15.42 11.14 -6.38
CA VAL A 36 -14.86 9.79 -6.64
C VAL A 36 -14.93 8.90 -5.40
N ILE A 37 -14.72 9.49 -4.23
CA ILE A 37 -14.79 8.80 -2.94
C ILE A 37 -15.75 9.50 -1.97
N ASP A 38 -16.23 8.78 -0.97
CA ASP A 38 -17.00 9.36 0.13
C ASP A 38 -16.10 9.89 1.26
N ASP A 39 -16.70 10.40 2.32
CA ASP A 39 -16.04 10.96 3.51
C ASP A 39 -15.26 9.93 4.36
N LYS A 40 -15.35 8.65 4.00
CA LYS A 40 -14.61 7.52 4.61
C LYS A 40 -13.61 6.88 3.64
N GLY A 41 -13.43 7.47 2.48
CA GLY A 41 -12.51 6.99 1.46
C GLY A 41 -13.03 5.80 0.63
N LYS A 42 -14.34 5.50 0.72
CA LYS A 42 -14.94 4.45 -0.09
C LYS A 42 -15.16 4.93 -1.52
N LEU A 43 -14.78 4.11 -2.48
CA LEU A 43 -14.96 4.40 -3.90
C LEU A 43 -16.45 4.48 -4.27
N LEU A 44 -16.88 5.60 -4.83
CA LEU A 44 -18.25 5.85 -5.31
C LEU A 44 -18.39 5.62 -6.82
N VAL A 45 -17.35 5.93 -7.59
CA VAL A 45 -17.34 5.84 -9.05
C VAL A 45 -16.23 4.89 -9.50
N LYS A 46 -16.61 3.78 -10.12
CA LYS A 46 -15.63 2.80 -10.65
C LYS A 46 -14.69 3.49 -11.65
N THR A 47 -13.44 3.08 -11.67
CA THR A 47 -12.39 3.67 -12.53
C THR A 47 -12.81 3.74 -14.02
N SER A 48 -13.51 2.72 -14.51
CA SER A 48 -14.03 2.66 -15.88
C SER A 48 -15.09 3.73 -16.20
N ALA A 49 -15.81 4.22 -15.17
CA ALA A 49 -16.88 5.21 -15.30
C ALA A 49 -16.43 6.63 -14.94
N GLN A 50 -15.18 6.82 -14.52
CA GLN A 50 -14.66 8.13 -14.14
C GLN A 50 -14.40 9.01 -15.37
N SER A 51 -14.76 10.30 -15.26
CA SER A 51 -14.37 11.33 -16.22
C SER A 51 -12.87 11.57 -16.22
N SER A 52 -12.33 12.28 -17.22
CA SER A 52 -10.91 12.66 -17.27
C SER A 52 -10.48 13.49 -16.06
N ALA A 53 -11.34 14.39 -15.60
CA ALA A 53 -11.09 15.19 -14.39
C ALA A 53 -11.04 14.31 -13.13
N GLN A 54 -11.97 13.37 -12.99
CA GLN A 54 -12.01 12.42 -11.87
C GLN A 54 -10.79 11.50 -11.85
N LYS A 55 -10.35 10.99 -13.01
CA LYS A 55 -9.14 10.14 -13.11
C LYS A 55 -7.88 10.83 -12.62
N LYS A 56 -7.75 12.14 -12.78
CA LYS A 56 -6.62 12.92 -12.28
C LYS A 56 -6.56 12.96 -10.75
N THR A 57 -7.71 12.89 -10.09
CA THR A 57 -7.79 12.88 -8.61
C THR A 57 -7.67 11.49 -8.02
N TYR A 58 -7.68 10.44 -8.84
CA TYR A 58 -7.67 9.06 -8.42
C TYR A 58 -6.75 8.20 -9.31
N THR A 59 -5.49 8.59 -9.40
CA THR A 59 -4.43 7.88 -10.14
C THR A 59 -4.02 6.60 -9.42
N VAL A 60 -3.16 5.79 -10.03
CA VAL A 60 -2.58 4.59 -9.39
C VAL A 60 -1.92 4.95 -8.06
N PHE A 61 -1.17 6.05 -8.02
CA PHE A 61 -0.55 6.54 -6.79
C PHE A 61 -1.58 6.82 -5.68
N HIS A 62 -2.67 7.52 -6.00
CA HIS A 62 -3.76 7.77 -5.05
C HIS A 62 -4.38 6.48 -4.53
N LYS A 63 -4.65 5.53 -5.42
CA LYS A 63 -5.22 4.21 -5.05
C LYS A 63 -4.34 3.48 -4.05
N LEU A 64 -3.03 3.45 -4.30
CA LEU A 64 -2.06 2.79 -3.43
C LEU A 64 -2.00 3.45 -2.05
N VAL A 65 -1.86 4.77 -2.02
CA VAL A 65 -1.76 5.51 -0.75
C VAL A 65 -3.08 5.46 0.03
N PHE A 66 -4.21 5.60 -0.62
CA PHE A 66 -5.52 5.49 0.03
C PHE A 66 -5.80 4.09 0.57
N ASN A 67 -5.31 3.05 -0.11
CA ASN A 67 -5.38 1.70 0.42
C ASN A 67 -4.58 1.55 1.72
N ILE A 68 -3.35 2.04 1.73
CA ILE A 68 -2.50 2.07 2.93
C ILE A 68 -3.19 2.85 4.05
N LYS A 69 -3.73 4.03 3.74
CA LYS A 69 -4.43 4.87 4.71
C LYS A 69 -5.63 4.13 5.35
N ARG A 70 -6.45 3.46 4.55
CA ARG A 70 -7.58 2.65 5.06
C ARG A 70 -7.12 1.53 5.98
N ILE A 71 -6.03 0.85 5.63
CA ILE A 71 -5.45 -0.22 6.47
C ILE A 71 -4.97 0.37 7.80
N LEU A 72 -4.21 1.46 7.76
CA LEU A 72 -3.68 2.11 8.96
C LEU A 72 -4.78 2.62 9.90
N GLU A 73 -5.87 3.13 9.37
CA GLU A 73 -7.02 3.59 10.17
C GLU A 73 -7.74 2.44 10.90
N LYS A 74 -7.69 1.23 10.38
CA LYS A 74 -8.32 0.04 10.97
C LYS A 74 -7.45 -0.69 11.97
N VAL A 75 -6.15 -0.43 11.96
CA VAL A 75 -5.22 -1.09 12.89
C VAL A 75 -5.29 -0.37 14.24
N PRO A 76 -5.54 -1.09 15.35
CA PRO A 76 -5.55 -0.49 16.69
C PRO A 76 -4.19 0.16 17.01
N PHE A 77 -4.23 1.33 17.59
CA PHE A 77 -3.03 2.07 18.04
C PHE A 77 -2.07 1.15 18.80
N GLY A 78 -0.79 1.13 18.44
CA GLY A 78 0.26 0.37 19.11
C GLY A 78 0.38 -1.10 18.72
N LYS A 79 -0.49 -1.62 17.84
CA LYS A 79 -0.45 -3.01 17.37
C LYS A 79 -0.32 -3.14 15.86
N SER A 80 -0.01 -2.06 15.15
CA SER A 80 0.22 -2.13 13.71
C SER A 80 1.50 -2.92 13.44
N ARG A 81 1.33 -4.14 13.00
CA ARG A 81 2.46 -4.92 12.50
C ARG A 81 2.65 -4.56 11.05
N ILE A 82 3.83 -4.09 10.71
CA ILE A 82 4.17 -3.78 9.33
C ILE A 82 3.90 -4.95 8.39
N ALA A 83 4.03 -6.17 8.88
CA ALA A 83 3.70 -7.39 8.16
C ALA A 83 2.27 -7.41 7.62
N SER A 84 1.32 -6.75 8.29
CA SER A 84 -0.08 -6.71 7.87
C SER A 84 -0.32 -5.89 6.59
N TYR A 85 0.55 -4.93 6.30
CA TYR A 85 0.44 -4.06 5.13
C TYR A 85 1.71 -3.99 4.28
N ALA A 86 2.66 -4.89 4.55
CA ALA A 86 3.92 -4.96 3.82
C ALA A 86 3.72 -5.15 2.31
N ALA A 87 2.73 -5.93 1.88
CA ALA A 87 2.43 -6.11 0.47
C ALA A 87 1.96 -4.79 -0.20
N ALA A 88 1.16 -3.99 0.49
CA ALA A 88 0.72 -2.68 0.00
C ALA A 88 1.90 -1.69 -0.08
N LEU A 89 2.81 -1.71 0.90
CA LEU A 89 4.02 -0.89 0.89
C LEU A 89 5.02 -1.33 -0.18
N TYR A 90 5.16 -2.63 -0.39
CA TYR A 90 5.96 -3.17 -1.47
C TYR A 90 5.48 -2.67 -2.84
N LEU A 91 4.17 -2.73 -3.06
CA LEU A 91 3.57 -2.25 -4.31
C LEU A 91 3.75 -0.74 -4.49
N LEU A 92 3.65 0.05 -3.43
CA LEU A 92 3.94 1.48 -3.46
C LEU A 92 5.41 1.74 -3.85
N LYS A 93 6.35 1.01 -3.27
CA LYS A 93 7.77 1.08 -3.59
C LYS A 93 8.03 0.76 -5.06
N GLU A 94 7.48 -0.33 -5.57
CA GLU A 94 7.66 -0.75 -6.97
C GLU A 94 7.08 0.28 -7.96
N GLU A 95 5.92 0.84 -7.64
CA GLU A 95 5.25 1.79 -8.53
C GLU A 95 5.88 3.19 -8.52
N THR A 96 6.41 3.62 -7.39
CA THR A 96 6.92 4.99 -7.20
C THR A 96 8.43 5.11 -7.30
N GLY A 97 9.17 4.01 -7.11
CA GLY A 97 10.62 4.01 -6.94
C GLY A 97 11.10 4.59 -5.60
N MET A 98 10.19 4.83 -4.64
CA MET A 98 10.59 5.27 -3.29
C MET A 98 11.45 4.22 -2.61
N GLU A 99 12.47 4.66 -1.88
CA GLU A 99 13.28 3.76 -1.07
C GLU A 99 12.48 3.24 0.14
N GLU A 100 12.70 1.98 0.48
CA GLU A 100 12.06 1.35 1.64
C GLU A 100 12.27 2.15 2.93
N ALA A 101 13.50 2.62 3.16
CA ALA A 101 13.85 3.41 4.34
C ALA A 101 13.05 4.72 4.44
N ASP A 102 12.78 5.37 3.32
CA ASP A 102 12.00 6.61 3.30
C ASP A 102 10.53 6.36 3.60
N ILE A 103 9.97 5.26 3.07
CA ILE A 103 8.59 4.85 3.39
C ILE A 103 8.46 4.55 4.89
N LEU A 104 9.38 3.77 5.44
CA LEU A 104 9.39 3.42 6.87
C LEU A 104 9.52 4.65 7.74
N LYS A 105 10.42 5.57 7.39
CA LYS A 105 10.61 6.82 8.13
C LYS A 105 9.34 7.67 8.17
N VAL A 106 8.64 7.80 7.05
CA VAL A 106 7.35 8.52 7.00
C VAL A 106 6.35 7.91 7.98
N LEU A 107 6.22 6.59 7.99
CA LEU A 107 5.30 5.89 8.87
C LEU A 107 5.68 6.07 10.36
N GLU A 108 6.97 6.00 10.68
CA GLU A 108 7.48 6.25 12.04
C GLU A 108 7.21 7.68 12.49
N ASP A 109 7.48 8.66 11.64
CA ASP A 109 7.24 10.08 11.92
C ASP A 109 5.75 10.38 12.14
N LEU A 110 4.85 9.59 11.54
CA LEU A 110 3.41 9.64 11.75
C LEU A 110 2.92 8.84 12.97
N GLY A 111 3.82 8.20 13.71
CA GLY A 111 3.52 7.45 14.94
C GLY A 111 3.13 6.00 14.73
N HIS A 112 3.33 5.44 13.53
CA HIS A 112 3.10 4.02 13.27
C HIS A 112 4.30 3.18 13.72
N ASN A 113 4.01 2.00 14.27
CA ASN A 113 5.08 1.07 14.64
C ASN A 113 5.55 0.30 13.39
N THR A 114 6.80 0.53 13.00
CA THR A 114 7.45 -0.15 11.87
C THR A 114 8.39 -1.28 12.32
N SER A 115 8.51 -1.53 13.61
CA SER A 115 9.36 -2.61 14.11
C SER A 115 8.76 -3.97 13.77
N ILE A 116 9.63 -4.86 13.29
CA ILE A 116 9.32 -6.27 13.11
C ILE A 116 9.77 -6.99 14.38
N ASP A 117 8.91 -7.85 14.91
CA ASP A 117 9.33 -8.76 15.96
C ASP A 117 10.35 -9.74 15.35
N LEU A 118 11.60 -9.64 15.80
CA LEU A 118 12.69 -10.51 15.34
C LEU A 118 12.44 -12.01 15.64
N ASN A 119 11.44 -12.30 16.47
CA ASN A 119 10.98 -13.65 16.75
C ASN A 119 9.84 -14.11 15.83
N GLU A 120 9.32 -13.24 14.94
CA GLU A 120 8.38 -13.65 13.90
C GLU A 120 9.14 -14.36 12.78
N GLU A 121 9.07 -15.67 12.75
CA GLU A 121 9.42 -16.46 11.57
C GLU A 121 8.26 -16.34 10.57
N PHE A 122 8.52 -15.65 9.46
CA PHE A 122 7.54 -15.63 8.35
C PHE A 122 7.56 -16.98 7.66
N LYS A 123 6.45 -17.70 7.76
CA LYS A 123 6.27 -18.95 7.04
C LYS A 123 6.30 -18.69 5.53
N GLU A 124 7.07 -19.50 4.83
CA GLU A 124 7.03 -19.50 3.38
C GLU A 124 5.68 -20.03 2.89
N LEU A 125 5.10 -19.33 1.92
CA LEU A 125 3.88 -19.79 1.29
C LEU A 125 4.20 -20.92 0.30
N GLN A 126 3.34 -21.94 0.28
CA GLN A 126 3.42 -23.02 -0.68
C GLN A 126 2.53 -22.72 -1.89
N GLU A 127 2.78 -23.42 -3.01
CA GLU A 127 1.86 -23.37 -4.13
C GLU A 127 0.45 -23.85 -3.73
N GLY A 128 -0.57 -23.18 -4.24
CA GLY A 128 -1.94 -23.55 -3.92
C GLY A 128 -2.91 -22.38 -3.96
N GLN A 129 -4.13 -22.66 -3.51
CA GLN A 129 -5.18 -21.67 -3.39
C GLN A 129 -5.21 -21.06 -1.99
N TYR A 130 -5.41 -19.76 -1.94
CA TYR A 130 -5.52 -19.01 -0.71
C TYR A 130 -6.76 -18.11 -0.74
N ILE A 131 -7.38 -17.94 0.41
CA ILE A 131 -8.46 -16.98 0.62
C ILE A 131 -7.85 -15.73 1.25
N LEU A 132 -8.06 -14.58 0.64
CA LEU A 132 -7.51 -13.34 1.13
C LEU A 132 -8.30 -12.79 2.32
N ASN A 133 -7.57 -12.36 3.35
CA ASN A 133 -8.07 -11.59 4.47
C ASN A 133 -7.47 -10.18 4.44
N HIS A 134 -7.59 -9.53 3.31
CA HIS A 134 -6.92 -8.28 3.00
C HIS A 134 -7.96 -7.23 2.62
N GLU A 135 -7.77 -6.01 3.09
CA GLU A 135 -8.66 -4.89 2.76
C GLU A 135 -8.84 -4.73 1.25
N GLY A 136 -10.07 -4.68 0.81
CA GLY A 136 -10.43 -4.61 -0.60
C GLY A 136 -10.51 -5.96 -1.34
N TYR A 137 -9.96 -7.03 -0.76
CA TYR A 137 -9.91 -8.37 -1.36
C TYR A 137 -10.44 -9.48 -0.44
N LYS A 138 -11.06 -9.12 0.68
CA LYS A 138 -11.51 -10.09 1.68
C LYS A 138 -12.45 -11.13 1.07
N GLY A 139 -12.10 -12.39 1.26
CA GLY A 139 -12.85 -13.53 0.70
C GLY A 139 -12.51 -13.86 -0.74
N THR A 140 -11.66 -13.10 -1.42
CA THR A 140 -11.19 -13.42 -2.78
C THR A 140 -10.29 -14.64 -2.73
N ILE A 141 -10.51 -15.57 -3.65
CA ILE A 141 -9.66 -16.74 -3.83
C ILE A 141 -8.57 -16.40 -4.87
N VAL A 142 -7.32 -16.66 -4.51
CA VAL A 142 -6.16 -16.45 -5.37
C VAL A 142 -5.34 -17.73 -5.50
N ASN A 143 -4.57 -17.82 -6.58
CA ASN A 143 -3.72 -18.96 -6.85
C ASN A 143 -2.25 -18.54 -6.82
N LEU A 144 -1.45 -19.23 -6.01
CA LEU A 144 0.00 -19.05 -5.97
C LEU A 144 0.68 -20.22 -6.69
N ASN A 145 1.39 -19.90 -7.75
CA ASN A 145 2.06 -20.92 -8.61
C ASN A 145 3.58 -20.94 -8.44
N SER A 146 4.10 -20.17 -7.53
CA SER A 146 5.54 -20.13 -7.26
C SER A 146 5.79 -19.91 -5.77
N ILE A 147 6.67 -20.71 -5.22
CA ILE A 147 7.18 -20.55 -3.85
C ILE A 147 8.26 -19.48 -3.75
N VAL A 148 8.71 -18.93 -4.89
CA VAL A 148 9.72 -17.89 -4.91
C VAL A 148 9.06 -16.54 -4.69
N PRO A 149 9.41 -15.79 -3.63
CA PRO A 149 8.89 -14.45 -3.43
C PRO A 149 9.21 -13.51 -4.60
N ALA A 150 8.29 -12.66 -4.97
CA ALA A 150 8.53 -11.58 -5.94
C ALA A 150 9.52 -10.54 -5.38
N GLY A 151 9.57 -10.41 -4.06
CA GLY A 151 10.46 -9.54 -3.33
C GLY A 151 10.19 -9.58 -1.84
N ASN A 152 10.67 -8.60 -1.12
CA ASN A 152 10.36 -8.43 0.29
C ASN A 152 10.16 -6.94 0.61
N PHE A 153 9.48 -6.67 1.70
CA PHE A 153 9.40 -5.35 2.30
C PHE A 153 9.63 -5.46 3.80
N ALA A 154 10.62 -4.73 4.30
CA ALA A 154 11.04 -4.78 5.70
C ALA A 154 11.28 -6.24 6.20
N GLY A 155 11.84 -7.10 5.35
CA GLY A 155 12.08 -8.51 5.65
C GLY A 155 10.88 -9.45 5.48
N VAL A 156 9.69 -8.92 5.19
CA VAL A 156 8.48 -9.73 4.95
C VAL A 156 8.46 -10.21 3.50
N PRO A 157 8.45 -11.53 3.24
CA PRO A 157 8.35 -12.05 1.88
C PRO A 157 7.02 -11.68 1.23
N ILE A 158 7.08 -11.20 -0.01
CA ILE A 158 5.93 -10.80 -0.80
C ILE A 158 5.83 -11.71 -2.02
N TYR A 159 4.66 -12.29 -2.22
CA TYR A 159 4.37 -13.21 -3.32
C TYR A 159 3.41 -12.58 -4.31
N LYS A 160 3.60 -12.88 -5.58
CA LYS A 160 2.69 -12.47 -6.66
C LYS A 160 1.82 -13.63 -7.08
N THR A 161 0.51 -13.47 -7.01
CA THR A 161 -0.46 -14.48 -7.43
C THR A 161 -0.69 -14.47 -8.95
N GLN A 162 -1.36 -15.51 -9.48
CA GLN A 162 -1.78 -15.56 -10.88
C GLN A 162 -2.69 -14.38 -11.26
N GLU A 163 -3.47 -13.90 -10.30
CA GLU A 163 -4.40 -12.79 -10.47
C GLU A 163 -3.68 -11.42 -10.40
N ASN A 164 -2.32 -11.42 -10.38
CA ASN A 164 -1.48 -10.22 -10.24
C ASN A 164 -1.71 -9.44 -8.94
N ILE A 165 -2.10 -10.11 -7.88
CA ILE A 165 -2.23 -9.55 -6.52
C ILE A 165 -0.96 -9.88 -5.73
N PHE A 166 -0.41 -8.89 -5.03
CA PHE A 166 0.72 -9.09 -4.13
C PHE A 166 0.21 -9.40 -2.73
N ILE A 167 0.71 -10.48 -2.14
CA ILE A 167 0.31 -10.98 -0.84
C ILE A 167 1.51 -11.32 0.03
N SER A 168 1.30 -11.27 1.33
CA SER A 168 2.19 -11.87 2.33
C SER A 168 1.43 -12.92 3.13
N VAL A 169 2.14 -13.68 3.98
CA VAL A 169 1.51 -14.66 4.87
C VAL A 169 0.43 -14.05 5.77
N ASN A 170 0.51 -12.76 6.05
CA ASN A 170 -0.48 -12.06 6.88
C ASN A 170 -1.75 -11.61 6.13
N ASN A 171 -1.80 -11.80 4.82
CA ASN A 171 -2.95 -11.43 3.99
C ASN A 171 -3.89 -12.60 3.70
N ILE A 172 -3.62 -13.78 4.23
CA ILE A 172 -4.37 -15.01 4.00
C ILE A 172 -5.07 -15.51 5.28
N LEU A 173 -6.16 -16.23 5.09
CA LEU A 173 -6.87 -16.95 6.14
C LEU A 173 -6.23 -18.29 6.42
#